data_c8c9648b1598e207f7bbd6cf5987f5b8
#
_entry.id   c8c9648b1598e207f7bbd6cf5987f5b8
#
_cell.length_a   1.000
_cell.length_b   1.000
_cell.length_c   1.000
_cell.angle_alpha   90.00
_cell.angle_beta   90.00
_cell.angle_gamma   90.00
#
_symmetry.space_group_name_H-M   'P 1'
#
loop_
_entity.id
_entity.type
_entity.pdbx_description
1 polymer ?
#
loop_
_entity_poly.entity_id
_entity_poly.type
_entity_poly.pdbx_seq_one_letter_code
_entity_poly.pdbx_strand_id
1 'polypeptide(L)'
;MSAKAGLALLAVQKGDQSAAEEHYAYLQEQRGTMIETVSSVDRLLGLLSQTMGNTGQAMAHFEDALAFCGKAGYRPELAWSCCDYADAMLDPRVSSRRTTWESRQKAISLLDESLAISSELGMRPLMERVLSRREILGA
;
A
#
# COMPACT_ATOMS: atom_id res chain seq x y z
N MET A 1 7.67 -13.08 14.30
CA MET A 1 7.50 -11.83 13.52
C MET A 1 6.60 -12.01 12.30
N SER A 2 6.74 -13.08 11.53
CA SER A 2 5.82 -13.39 10.42
C SER A 2 4.35 -13.47 10.86
N ALA A 3 4.10 -13.99 12.08
CA ALA A 3 2.76 -14.03 12.65
C ALA A 3 2.13 -12.64 12.81
N LYS A 4 2.92 -11.63 13.21
CA LYS A 4 2.42 -10.25 13.38
C LYS A 4 2.04 -9.63 12.03
N ALA A 5 2.87 -9.80 11.00
CA ALA A 5 2.55 -9.32 9.66
C ALA A 5 1.30 -10.02 9.11
N GLY A 6 1.20 -11.34 9.27
CA GLY A 6 0.05 -12.10 8.83
C GLY A 6 -1.24 -11.68 9.52
N LEU A 7 -1.22 -11.46 10.83
CA LEU A 7 -2.37 -10.99 11.60
C LEU A 7 -2.78 -9.57 11.19
N ALA A 8 -1.82 -8.69 10.94
CA ALA A 8 -2.09 -7.34 10.46
C ALA A 8 -2.77 -7.37 9.08
N LEU A 9 -2.26 -8.16 8.15
CA LEU A 9 -2.86 -8.32 6.82
C LEU A 9 -4.25 -8.94 6.90
N LEU A 10 -4.46 -9.88 7.81
CA LEU A 10 -5.78 -10.47 8.03
C LEU A 10 -6.80 -9.43 8.52
N ALA A 11 -6.39 -8.55 9.44
CA ALA A 11 -7.24 -7.44 9.89
C ALA A 11 -7.62 -6.52 8.73
N VAL A 12 -6.67 -6.22 7.84
CA VAL A 12 -6.91 -5.42 6.63
C VAL A 12 -7.93 -6.13 5.71
N GLN A 13 -7.73 -7.41 5.44
CA GLN A 13 -8.61 -8.17 4.56
C GLN A 13 -10.03 -8.26 5.09
N LYS A 14 -10.18 -8.39 6.40
CA LYS A 14 -11.50 -8.46 7.05
C LYS A 14 -12.14 -7.09 7.26
N GLY A 15 -11.39 -6.01 7.09
CA GLY A 15 -11.86 -4.68 7.44
C GLY A 15 -12.10 -4.51 8.93
N ASP A 16 -11.39 -5.25 9.76
CA ASP A 16 -11.53 -5.23 11.23
C ASP A 16 -10.79 -4.03 11.81
N GLN A 17 -11.53 -2.96 12.04
CA GLN A 17 -10.99 -1.69 12.51
C GLN A 17 -10.32 -1.82 13.89
N SER A 18 -10.94 -2.55 14.82
CA SER A 18 -10.39 -2.73 16.16
C SER A 18 -9.05 -3.49 16.15
N ALA A 19 -8.99 -4.58 15.39
CA ALA A 19 -7.76 -5.34 15.23
C ALA A 19 -6.69 -4.51 14.50
N ALA A 20 -7.10 -3.70 13.51
CA ALA A 20 -6.18 -2.81 12.80
C ALA A 20 -5.54 -1.79 13.73
N GLU A 21 -6.31 -1.19 14.63
CA GLU A 21 -5.81 -0.23 15.62
C GLU A 21 -4.75 -0.88 16.55
N GLU A 22 -5.01 -2.10 17.00
CA GLU A 22 -4.09 -2.84 17.86
C GLU A 22 -2.77 -3.13 17.14
N HIS A 23 -2.83 -3.63 15.92
CA HIS A 23 -1.62 -3.93 15.14
C HIS A 23 -0.87 -2.67 14.73
N TYR A 24 -1.60 -1.60 14.42
CA TYR A 24 -1.00 -0.31 14.09
C TYR A 24 -0.16 0.20 15.26
N ALA A 25 -0.71 0.21 16.48
CA ALA A 25 0.00 0.68 17.66
C ALA A 25 1.31 -0.09 17.88
N TYR A 26 1.28 -1.40 17.69
CA TYR A 26 2.48 -2.24 17.83
C TYR A 26 3.52 -1.93 16.75
N LEU A 27 3.10 -1.83 15.48
CA LEU A 27 4.01 -1.68 14.36
C LEU A 27 4.56 -0.27 14.20
N GLN A 28 3.86 0.73 14.73
CA GLN A 28 4.26 2.14 14.60
C GLN A 28 5.67 2.42 15.13
N GLU A 29 6.10 1.70 16.16
CA GLU A 29 7.43 1.85 16.73
C GLU A 29 8.54 1.26 15.85
N GLN A 30 8.17 0.48 14.84
CA GLN A 30 9.11 -0.22 13.96
C GLN A 30 9.19 0.37 12.56
N ARG A 31 8.78 1.63 12.38
CA ARG A 31 8.84 2.30 11.08
C ARG A 31 10.23 2.26 10.48
N GLY A 32 10.32 2.24 9.16
CA GLY A 32 11.59 2.19 8.45
C GLY A 32 12.30 0.84 8.58
N THR A 33 11.55 -0.25 8.74
CA THR A 33 12.10 -1.60 8.80
C THR A 33 11.32 -2.57 7.91
N MET A 34 11.88 -3.75 7.74
CA MET A 34 11.21 -4.87 7.07
C MET A 34 10.89 -5.95 8.09
N ILE A 35 9.75 -6.60 7.91
CA ILE A 35 9.40 -7.78 8.69
C ILE A 35 9.87 -9.01 7.90
N GLU A 36 10.92 -9.65 8.39
CA GLU A 36 11.49 -10.88 7.80
C GLU A 36 11.77 -10.76 6.30
N THR A 37 12.18 -9.58 5.84
CA THR A 37 12.46 -9.28 4.43
C THR A 37 11.26 -9.46 3.47
N VAL A 38 10.05 -9.62 4.00
CA VAL A 38 8.85 -9.87 3.20
C VAL A 38 7.98 -8.63 3.04
N SER A 39 7.82 -7.86 4.12
CA SER A 39 6.94 -6.69 4.10
C SER A 39 7.57 -5.49 4.80
N SER A 40 7.42 -4.34 4.18
CA SER A 40 7.75 -3.06 4.81
C SER A 40 6.75 -2.77 5.93
N VAL A 41 7.25 -2.38 7.09
CA VAL A 41 6.40 -1.93 8.20
C VAL A 41 5.60 -0.71 7.77
N ASP A 42 6.21 0.22 7.03
CA ASP A 42 5.53 1.42 6.56
C ASP A 42 4.34 1.10 5.63
N ARG A 43 4.47 0.10 4.74
CA ARG A 43 3.34 -0.35 3.92
C ARG A 43 2.22 -0.93 4.76
N LEU A 44 2.54 -1.77 5.74
CA LEU A 44 1.54 -2.33 6.66
C LEU A 44 0.82 -1.24 7.44
N LEU A 45 1.56 -0.23 7.92
CA LEU A 45 0.97 0.92 8.61
C LEU A 45 0.02 1.69 7.70
N GLY A 46 0.36 1.84 6.42
CA GLY A 46 -0.53 2.46 5.43
C GLY A 46 -1.83 1.69 5.27
N LEU A 47 -1.75 0.38 5.08
CA LEU A 47 -2.91 -0.49 4.95
C LEU A 47 -3.79 -0.50 6.21
N LEU A 48 -3.17 -0.55 7.38
CA LEU A 48 -3.89 -0.51 8.65
C LEU A 48 -4.58 0.85 8.86
N SER A 49 -3.91 1.95 8.55
CA SER A 49 -4.50 3.29 8.64
C SER A 49 -5.70 3.44 7.71
N GLN A 50 -5.63 2.89 6.51
CA GLN A 50 -6.75 2.87 5.57
C GLN A 50 -7.93 2.07 6.15
N THR A 51 -7.66 0.91 6.75
CA THR A 51 -8.68 0.07 7.39
C THR A 51 -9.34 0.79 8.57
N MET A 52 -8.57 1.59 9.30
CA MET A 52 -9.06 2.43 10.40
C MET A 52 -9.87 3.65 9.92
N GLY A 53 -9.87 3.92 8.62
CA GLY A 53 -10.51 5.10 8.07
C GLY A 53 -9.69 6.39 8.17
N ASN A 54 -8.43 6.28 8.55
CA ASN A 54 -7.52 7.42 8.69
C ASN A 54 -6.69 7.61 7.42
N THR A 55 -7.26 8.32 6.47
CA THR A 55 -6.72 8.43 5.12
C THR A 55 -5.48 9.30 5.00
N GLY A 56 -5.42 10.41 5.73
CA GLY A 56 -4.25 11.28 5.75
C GLY A 56 -3.02 10.56 6.28
N GLN A 57 -3.20 9.79 7.33
CA GLN A 57 -2.15 8.99 7.93
C GLN A 57 -1.72 7.85 7.00
N ALA A 58 -2.68 7.21 6.32
CA ALA A 58 -2.39 6.17 5.34
C ALA A 58 -1.49 6.69 4.22
N MET A 59 -1.81 7.85 3.66
CA MET A 59 -1.00 8.48 2.61
C MET A 59 0.43 8.74 3.07
N ALA A 60 0.60 9.29 4.28
CA ALA A 60 1.92 9.57 4.84
C ALA A 60 2.75 8.28 4.99
N HIS A 61 2.13 7.20 5.47
CA HIS A 61 2.84 5.92 5.61
C HIS A 61 3.21 5.31 4.26
N PHE A 62 2.35 5.43 3.24
CA PHE A 62 2.69 4.95 1.91
C PHE A 62 3.84 5.76 1.29
N GLU A 63 3.88 7.08 1.49
CA GLU A 63 5.04 7.89 1.04
C GLU A 63 6.33 7.43 1.72
N ASP A 64 6.29 7.15 3.02
CA ASP A 64 7.43 6.62 3.75
C ASP A 64 7.86 5.24 3.22
N ALA A 65 6.88 4.39 2.88
CA ALA A 65 7.16 3.08 2.30
C ALA A 65 7.88 3.20 0.96
N LEU A 66 7.44 4.10 0.08
CA LEU A 66 8.07 4.34 -1.21
C LEU A 66 9.52 4.82 -1.02
N ALA A 67 9.73 5.78 -0.12
CA ALA A 67 11.06 6.33 0.15
C ALA A 67 11.99 5.25 0.70
N PHE A 68 11.52 4.48 1.69
CA PHE A 68 12.30 3.41 2.30
C PHE A 68 12.65 2.30 1.31
N CYS A 69 11.67 1.76 0.62
CA CYS A 69 11.88 0.66 -0.31
C CYS A 69 12.70 1.09 -1.54
N GLY A 70 12.51 2.31 -2.02
CA GLY A 70 13.28 2.86 -3.12
C GLY A 70 14.75 3.01 -2.76
N LYS A 71 15.03 3.59 -1.59
CA LYS A 71 16.40 3.79 -1.11
C LYS A 71 17.11 2.47 -0.80
N ALA A 72 16.41 1.53 -0.18
CA ALA A 72 16.97 0.23 0.21
C ALA A 72 17.08 -0.76 -0.96
N GLY A 73 16.41 -0.49 -2.08
CA GLY A 73 16.42 -1.39 -3.23
C GLY A 73 15.49 -2.60 -3.08
N TYR A 74 14.48 -2.53 -2.22
CA TYR A 74 13.48 -3.60 -2.05
C TYR A 74 12.42 -3.49 -3.15
N ARG A 75 12.77 -3.92 -4.36
CA ARG A 75 11.93 -3.73 -5.55
C ARG A 75 10.57 -4.42 -5.49
N PRO A 76 10.45 -5.70 -5.05
CA PRO A 76 9.13 -6.31 -4.93
C PRO A 76 8.20 -5.55 -3.99
N GLU A 77 8.72 -5.13 -2.84
CA GLU A 77 7.94 -4.40 -1.85
C GLU A 77 7.62 -2.98 -2.33
N LEU A 78 8.50 -2.35 -3.10
CA LEU A 78 8.23 -1.08 -3.76
C LEU A 78 7.03 -1.22 -4.72
N ALA A 79 7.00 -2.27 -5.51
CA ALA A 79 5.90 -2.54 -6.44
C ALA A 79 4.56 -2.71 -5.70
N TRP A 80 4.54 -3.49 -4.62
CA TRP A 80 3.35 -3.64 -3.78
C TRP A 80 2.93 -2.33 -3.13
N SER A 81 3.88 -1.54 -2.64
CA SER A 81 3.61 -0.24 -2.01
C SER A 81 3.00 0.75 -3.00
N CYS A 82 3.51 0.79 -4.23
CA CYS A 82 2.94 1.62 -5.30
C CYS A 82 1.48 1.24 -5.58
N CYS A 83 1.18 -0.05 -5.71
CA CYS A 83 -0.16 -0.52 -5.99
C CYS A 83 -1.11 -0.23 -4.83
N ASP A 84 -0.71 -0.54 -3.60
CA ASP A 84 -1.53 -0.31 -2.41
C ASP A 84 -1.78 1.19 -2.19
N TYR A 85 -0.80 2.04 -2.45
CA TYR A 85 -0.97 3.48 -2.36
C TYR A 85 -1.96 3.99 -3.40
N ALA A 86 -1.84 3.52 -4.64
CA ALA A 86 -2.80 3.88 -5.69
C ALA A 86 -4.23 3.47 -5.31
N ASP A 87 -4.40 2.26 -4.77
CA ASP A 87 -5.70 1.79 -4.30
C ASP A 87 -6.26 2.68 -3.17
N ALA A 88 -5.41 3.10 -2.24
CA ALA A 88 -5.81 3.99 -1.16
C ALA A 88 -6.27 5.36 -1.70
N MET A 89 -5.55 5.91 -2.67
CA MET A 89 -5.94 7.18 -3.30
C MET A 89 -7.26 7.10 -4.05
N LEU A 90 -7.63 5.93 -4.55
CA LEU A 90 -8.84 5.71 -5.34
C LEU A 90 -10.00 5.17 -4.51
N ASP A 91 -9.80 4.92 -3.22
CA ASP A 91 -10.83 4.42 -2.32
C ASP A 91 -11.95 5.46 -2.18
N PRO A 92 -13.21 5.12 -2.52
CA PRO A 92 -14.33 6.05 -2.41
C PRO A 92 -14.57 6.60 -1.00
N ARG A 93 -14.18 5.83 0.02
CA ARG A 93 -14.30 6.25 1.42
C ARG A 93 -13.33 7.37 1.76
N VAL A 94 -12.23 7.44 1.03
CA VAL A 94 -11.18 8.47 1.14
C VAL A 94 -11.54 9.68 0.31
N SER A 95 -12.03 9.43 -0.89
CA SER A 95 -12.35 10.45 -1.87
C SER A 95 -13.81 10.88 -1.80
N SER A 96 -14.36 11.07 -0.59
CA SER A 96 -15.66 11.74 -0.43
C SER A 96 -15.64 13.17 -0.99
N ARG A 97 -14.49 13.62 -1.42
CA ARG A 97 -14.26 14.84 -2.17
C ARG A 97 -13.54 14.45 -3.46
N ARG A 98 -14.11 14.86 -4.59
CA ARG A 98 -13.61 14.73 -5.96
C ARG A 98 -12.16 14.26 -6.05
N THR A 99 -11.92 13.08 -6.60
CA THR A 99 -10.61 12.70 -7.07
C THR A 99 -10.12 13.80 -8.00
N THR A 100 -9.15 14.57 -7.56
CA THR A 100 -8.60 15.65 -8.37
C THR A 100 -7.86 15.05 -9.56
N TRP A 101 -7.71 15.84 -10.61
CA TRP A 101 -6.88 15.46 -11.75
C TRP A 101 -5.49 15.01 -11.29
N GLU A 102 -4.88 15.76 -10.36
CA GLU A 102 -3.54 15.48 -9.82
C GLU A 102 -3.49 14.12 -9.09
N SER A 103 -4.48 13.84 -8.25
CA SER A 103 -4.58 12.56 -7.54
C SER A 103 -4.71 11.39 -8.50
N ARG A 104 -5.52 11.55 -9.54
CA ARG A 104 -5.68 10.52 -10.56
C ARG A 104 -4.39 10.28 -11.33
N GLN A 105 -3.69 11.35 -11.74
CA GLN A 105 -2.42 11.24 -12.44
C GLN A 105 -1.35 10.57 -11.55
N LYS A 106 -1.31 10.92 -10.29
CA LYS A 106 -0.41 10.27 -9.33
C LYS A 106 -0.72 8.79 -9.18
N ALA A 107 -1.99 8.42 -9.06
CA ALA A 107 -2.39 7.01 -8.97
C ALA A 107 -1.99 6.23 -10.23
N ILE A 108 -2.19 6.78 -11.40
CA ILE A 108 -1.77 6.15 -12.67
C ILE A 108 -0.26 5.97 -12.71
N SER A 109 0.51 6.99 -12.31
CA SER A 109 1.97 6.92 -12.24
C SER A 109 2.45 5.82 -11.30
N LEU A 110 1.82 5.67 -10.13
CA LEU A 110 2.12 4.61 -9.18
C LEU A 110 1.81 3.22 -9.76
N LEU A 111 0.69 3.08 -10.43
CA LEU A 111 0.32 1.82 -11.10
C LEU A 111 1.29 1.48 -12.22
N ASP A 112 1.74 2.47 -13.00
CA ASP A 112 2.73 2.28 -14.06
C ASP A 112 4.07 1.80 -13.50
N GLU A 113 4.54 2.38 -12.42
CA GLU A 113 5.76 1.96 -11.73
C GLU A 113 5.62 0.54 -11.19
N SER A 114 4.51 0.23 -10.53
CA SER A 114 4.22 -1.11 -10.03
C SER A 114 4.20 -2.14 -11.17
N LEU A 115 3.59 -1.79 -12.30
CA LEU A 115 3.54 -2.68 -13.47
C LEU A 115 4.93 -2.92 -14.05
N ALA A 116 5.74 -1.88 -14.18
CA ALA A 116 7.10 -2.00 -14.70
C ALA A 116 7.94 -2.94 -13.84
N ILE A 117 7.91 -2.77 -12.53
CA ILE A 117 8.68 -3.62 -11.60
C ILE A 117 8.13 -5.05 -11.59
N SER A 118 6.82 -5.21 -11.47
CA SER A 118 6.19 -6.53 -11.41
C SER A 118 6.38 -7.33 -12.71
N SER A 119 6.37 -6.65 -13.86
CA SER A 119 6.66 -7.28 -15.14
C SER A 119 8.10 -7.74 -15.24
N GLU A 120 9.04 -6.89 -14.82
CA GLU A 120 10.48 -7.23 -14.80
C GLU A 120 10.76 -8.42 -13.91
N LEU A 121 10.12 -8.50 -12.74
CA LEU A 121 10.37 -9.54 -11.75
C LEU A 121 9.45 -10.76 -11.89
N GLY A 122 8.54 -10.78 -12.85
CA GLY A 122 7.62 -11.89 -13.05
C GLY A 122 6.58 -12.06 -11.96
N MET A 123 6.17 -10.97 -11.30
CA MET A 123 5.19 -10.97 -10.21
C MET A 123 3.76 -10.98 -10.78
N ARG A 124 3.36 -12.11 -11.34
CA ARG A 124 2.10 -12.24 -12.10
C ARG A 124 0.85 -11.81 -11.32
N PRO A 125 0.63 -12.22 -10.07
CA PRO A 125 -0.57 -11.79 -9.33
C PRO A 125 -0.66 -10.27 -9.19
N LEU A 126 0.47 -9.60 -8.95
CA LEU A 126 0.51 -8.15 -8.85
C LEU A 126 0.26 -7.48 -10.21
N MET A 127 0.86 -8.01 -11.28
CA MET A 127 0.61 -7.52 -12.64
C MET A 127 -0.87 -7.54 -12.99
N GLU A 128 -1.55 -8.64 -12.69
CA GLU A 128 -2.98 -8.79 -12.95
C GLU A 128 -3.80 -7.76 -12.16
N ARG A 129 -3.47 -7.55 -10.91
CA ARG A 129 -4.12 -6.55 -10.06
C ARG A 129 -3.92 -5.14 -10.59
N VAL A 130 -2.70 -4.78 -10.97
CA VAL A 130 -2.39 -3.46 -11.53
C VAL A 130 -3.13 -3.22 -12.84
N LEU A 131 -3.12 -4.20 -13.74
CA LEU A 131 -3.82 -4.08 -15.02
C LEU A 131 -5.33 -3.91 -14.82
N SER A 132 -5.92 -4.63 -13.87
CA SER A 132 -7.33 -4.47 -13.51
C SER A 132 -7.63 -3.05 -13.01
N ARG A 133 -6.77 -2.48 -12.18
CA ARG A 133 -6.93 -1.11 -11.69
C ARG A 133 -6.82 -0.08 -12.81
N ARG A 134 -5.87 -0.26 -13.71
CA ARG A 134 -5.71 0.63 -14.86
C ARG A 134 -6.92 0.59 -15.78
N GLU A 135 -7.48 -0.59 -16.01
CA GLU A 135 -8.70 -0.77 -16.80
C GLU A 135 -9.88 0.00 -16.19
N ILE A 136 -10.07 -0.10 -14.87
CA ILE A 136 -11.12 0.65 -14.16
C ILE A 136 -10.95 2.16 -14.35
N LEU A 137 -9.71 2.64 -14.37
CA LEU A 137 -9.40 4.06 -14.59
C LEU A 137 -9.48 4.49 -16.05
N GLY A 138 -9.59 3.56 -16.97
CA GLY A 138 -9.53 3.84 -18.41
C GLY A 138 -8.14 4.27 -18.87
N ALA A 139 -7.13 3.78 -18.18
CA ALA A 139 -5.73 4.14 -18.47
C ALA A 139 -4.99 3.05 -19.24
#